data_abcaacf27c6bf6c897075909ee601f00
#
_entry.id   abcaacf27c6bf6c897075909ee601f00
#
_cell.length_a   1.000
_cell.length_b   1.000
_cell.length_c   1.000
_cell.angle_alpha   90.00
_cell.angle_beta   90.00
_cell.angle_gamma   90.00
#
_symmetry.space_group_name_H-M   'P 1'
#
loop_
_entity.id
_entity.type
_entity.pdbx_description
1 polymer ?
#
loop_
_entity_poly.entity_id
_entity_poly.type
_entity_poly.pdbx_seq_one_letter_code
_entity_poly.pdbx_strand_id
1 'polypeptide(L)'
;MAGNKENKVKYNIKNVHVAKQTETAGEDGATTYSYATPKNIPGAVSISLDAEGEISTFYADGIAYFVTSANNGYSGDLEMALIPSWFRQEILNETLDDKKVLVENANNNTNPFALLFEFDGDQRAIRRCLYNCTCTRPSIESETTEETIEPGTETLSITNSPRSDGLVKAQTGPDTAAATYEGWYKNVYTPVISEPAELSEEPGAAQETAATGAN
;
A
#
# COMPACT_ATOMS: atom_id res chain seq x y z
N MET A 1 -18.68 1.31 26.11
CA MET A 1 -18.17 2.42 25.28
C MET A 1 -18.85 2.30 23.91
N ALA A 2 -19.47 3.37 23.40
CA ALA A 2 -20.03 3.32 22.05
C ALA A 2 -18.85 3.20 21.08
N GLY A 3 -18.75 2.08 20.35
CA GLY A 3 -17.73 1.92 19.30
C GLY A 3 -17.88 3.02 18.25
N ASN A 4 -16.77 3.46 17.68
CA ASN A 4 -16.79 4.41 16.56
C ASN A 4 -17.58 3.76 15.40
N LYS A 5 -18.50 4.54 14.81
CA LYS A 5 -19.30 4.05 13.69
C LYS A 5 -18.43 3.94 12.44
N GLU A 6 -18.69 2.92 11.63
CA GLU A 6 -18.07 2.81 10.30
C GLU A 6 -18.54 3.93 9.37
N ASN A 7 -17.64 4.34 8.47
CA ASN A 7 -18.00 5.29 7.40
C ASN A 7 -18.98 4.64 6.43
N LYS A 8 -19.99 5.40 6.01
CA LYS A 8 -20.93 4.99 4.96
C LYS A 8 -20.45 5.39 3.57
N VAL A 9 -19.65 6.44 3.50
CA VAL A 9 -19.12 7.01 2.25
C VAL A 9 -17.67 7.42 2.42
N LYS A 10 -16.95 7.46 1.30
CA LYS A 10 -15.61 8.04 1.18
C LYS A 10 -15.60 9.00 0.01
N TYR A 11 -14.87 10.08 0.14
CA TYR A 11 -14.73 11.12 -0.90
C TYR A 11 -13.44 11.88 -0.67
N ASN A 12 -13.04 12.73 -1.60
CA ASN A 12 -11.91 13.65 -1.46
C ASN A 12 -10.59 12.97 -1.04
N ILE A 13 -9.61 12.93 -1.95
CA ILE A 13 -8.24 12.52 -1.62
C ILE A 13 -7.47 13.70 -1.04
N LYS A 14 -6.66 13.44 -0.01
CA LYS A 14 -5.75 14.44 0.58
C LYS A 14 -4.61 13.80 1.36
N ASN A 15 -3.72 14.65 1.88
CA ASN A 15 -2.58 14.25 2.71
C ASN A 15 -1.70 13.16 2.06
N VAL A 16 -1.43 13.30 0.75
CA VAL A 16 -0.52 12.40 0.05
C VAL A 16 0.89 12.58 0.60
N HIS A 17 1.48 11.50 1.08
CA HIS A 17 2.85 11.44 1.56
C HIS A 17 3.58 10.28 0.90
N VAL A 18 4.88 10.46 0.72
CA VAL A 18 5.77 9.44 0.16
C VAL A 18 6.96 9.25 1.10
N ALA A 19 7.32 8.00 1.32
CA ALA A 19 8.50 7.62 2.10
C ALA A 19 9.36 6.65 1.27
N LYS A 20 10.60 7.05 0.93
CA LYS A 20 11.53 6.20 0.21
C LYS A 20 11.76 4.91 0.98
N GLN A 21 11.64 3.77 0.31
CA GLN A 21 11.93 2.45 0.84
C GLN A 21 13.40 2.12 0.67
N THR A 22 13.96 1.43 1.65
CA THR A 22 15.29 0.84 1.58
C THR A 22 15.18 -0.62 2.00
N GLU A 23 15.75 -1.50 1.19
CA GLU A 23 15.81 -2.92 1.43
C GLU A 23 17.22 -3.31 1.88
N THR A 24 17.31 -4.11 2.92
CA THR A 24 18.57 -4.65 3.41
C THR A 24 18.45 -6.16 3.50
N ALA A 25 19.29 -6.86 2.75
CA ALA A 25 19.40 -8.32 2.86
C ALA A 25 20.11 -8.69 4.16
N GLY A 26 19.48 -9.51 4.98
CA GLY A 26 20.10 -10.11 6.15
C GLY A 26 21.01 -11.29 5.79
N GLU A 27 21.92 -11.66 6.68
CA GLU A 27 22.83 -12.81 6.52
C GLU A 27 22.06 -14.14 6.48
N ASP A 28 20.87 -14.17 7.03
CA ASP A 28 19.94 -15.30 7.06
C ASP A 28 19.05 -15.40 5.80
N GLY A 29 19.24 -14.51 4.83
CA GLY A 29 18.43 -14.41 3.62
C GLY A 29 17.09 -13.68 3.79
N ALA A 30 16.76 -13.22 5.00
CA ALA A 30 15.59 -12.41 5.24
C ALA A 30 15.82 -10.97 4.73
N THR A 31 14.83 -10.38 4.06
CA THR A 31 14.88 -8.98 3.64
C THR A 31 14.22 -8.09 4.69
N THR A 32 14.98 -7.13 5.19
CA THR A 32 14.45 -6.10 6.11
C THR A 32 14.10 -4.84 5.32
N TYR A 33 12.92 -4.30 5.59
CA TYR A 33 12.40 -3.09 4.96
C TYR A 33 12.45 -1.93 5.94
N SER A 34 13.04 -0.83 5.52
CA SER A 34 13.03 0.43 6.26
C SER A 34 12.51 1.56 5.37
N TYR A 35 11.98 2.59 6.00
CA TYR A 35 11.38 3.73 5.29
C TYR A 35 11.94 5.03 5.84
N ALA A 36 12.20 5.98 4.94
CA ALA A 36 12.46 7.35 5.33
C ALA A 36 11.22 7.98 5.98
N THR A 37 11.39 9.11 6.65
CA THR A 37 10.25 9.89 7.16
C THR A 37 9.33 10.29 6.02
N PRO A 38 8.00 10.03 6.11
CA PRO A 38 7.05 10.42 5.09
C PRO A 38 7.08 11.92 4.81
N LYS A 39 7.20 12.30 3.53
CA LYS A 39 7.19 13.67 3.05
C LYS A 39 5.89 13.96 2.34
N ASN A 40 5.24 15.08 2.66
CA ASN A 40 3.99 15.49 2.03
C ASN A 40 4.21 15.95 0.59
N ILE A 41 3.31 15.52 -0.30
CA ILE A 41 3.15 16.07 -1.66
C ILE A 41 1.80 16.80 -1.69
N PRO A 42 1.79 18.14 -1.69
CA PRO A 42 0.55 18.91 -1.77
C PRO A 42 -0.04 18.87 -3.18
N GLY A 43 -1.36 19.09 -3.27
CA GLY A 43 -2.04 19.23 -4.57
C GLY A 43 -2.52 17.90 -5.15
N ALA A 44 -2.98 16.96 -4.31
CA ALA A 44 -3.64 15.75 -4.80
C ALA A 44 -4.96 16.08 -5.51
N VAL A 45 -5.12 15.59 -6.73
CA VAL A 45 -6.30 15.78 -7.57
C VAL A 45 -7.15 14.52 -7.57
N SER A 46 -6.58 13.40 -8.01
CA SER A 46 -7.28 12.12 -8.05
C SER A 46 -6.33 10.94 -7.81
N ILE A 47 -6.89 9.80 -7.43
CA ILE A 47 -6.21 8.51 -7.38
C ILE A 47 -7.18 7.41 -7.83
N SER A 48 -6.71 6.57 -8.73
CA SER A 48 -7.43 5.37 -9.18
C SER A 48 -6.47 4.20 -9.18
N LEU A 49 -6.71 3.23 -8.32
CA LEU A 49 -5.87 2.04 -8.19
C LEU A 49 -6.75 0.80 -8.26
N ASP A 50 -6.50 -0.03 -9.26
CA ASP A 50 -7.16 -1.30 -9.47
C ASP A 50 -6.40 -2.43 -8.78
N ALA A 51 -7.12 -3.41 -8.26
CA ALA A 51 -6.52 -4.58 -7.65
C ALA A 51 -5.99 -5.51 -8.73
N GLU A 52 -4.74 -5.94 -8.58
CA GLU A 52 -4.08 -6.89 -9.46
C GLU A 52 -4.13 -8.29 -8.86
N GLY A 53 -4.49 -9.29 -9.67
CA GLY A 53 -4.55 -10.68 -9.29
C GLY A 53 -5.63 -11.43 -10.04
N GLU A 54 -5.43 -12.74 -10.17
CA GLU A 54 -6.32 -13.62 -10.90
C GLU A 54 -6.85 -14.75 -10.02
N ILE A 55 -8.08 -15.16 -10.31
CA ILE A 55 -8.65 -16.39 -9.77
C ILE A 55 -8.31 -17.51 -10.75
N SER A 56 -7.54 -18.50 -10.31
CA SER A 56 -7.22 -19.69 -11.08
C SER A 56 -8.07 -20.87 -10.60
N THR A 57 -8.70 -21.55 -11.55
CA THR A 57 -9.54 -22.73 -11.27
C THR A 57 -8.94 -23.95 -11.95
N PHE A 58 -8.62 -24.95 -11.16
CA PHE A 58 -8.22 -26.27 -11.66
C PHE A 58 -9.44 -27.19 -11.70
N TYR A 59 -9.68 -27.80 -12.85
CA TYR A 59 -10.78 -28.72 -13.06
C TYR A 59 -10.28 -30.18 -13.06
N ALA A 60 -10.96 -31.03 -12.29
CA ALA A 60 -10.79 -32.50 -12.33
C ALA A 60 -12.18 -33.17 -12.27
N ASP A 61 -12.33 -34.30 -12.92
CA ASP A 61 -13.61 -35.06 -13.03
C ASP A 61 -14.80 -34.22 -13.51
N GLY A 62 -14.54 -33.20 -14.34
CA GLY A 62 -15.56 -32.30 -14.90
C GLY A 62 -16.11 -31.25 -13.95
N ILE A 63 -15.52 -31.09 -12.78
CA ILE A 63 -15.90 -30.06 -11.76
C ILE A 63 -14.73 -29.14 -11.42
N ALA A 64 -15.03 -27.95 -10.88
CA ALA A 64 -14.01 -27.08 -10.30
C ALA A 64 -13.46 -27.74 -9.02
N TYR A 65 -12.30 -28.39 -9.14
CA TYR A 65 -11.71 -29.18 -8.07
C TYR A 65 -10.89 -28.34 -7.09
N PHE A 66 -10.18 -27.33 -7.59
CA PHE A 66 -9.38 -26.42 -6.79
C PHE A 66 -9.47 -25.00 -7.34
N VAL A 67 -9.71 -24.04 -6.46
CA VAL A 67 -9.78 -22.62 -6.80
C VAL A 67 -8.79 -21.85 -5.92
N THR A 68 -7.92 -21.07 -6.53
CA THR A 68 -6.99 -20.18 -5.81
C THR A 68 -7.09 -18.76 -6.33
N SER A 69 -6.82 -17.78 -5.48
CA SER A 69 -6.75 -16.37 -5.85
C SER A 69 -5.36 -15.82 -5.56
N ALA A 70 -4.79 -15.09 -6.50
CA ALA A 70 -3.55 -14.35 -6.32
C ALA A 70 -3.87 -12.91 -5.90
N ASN A 71 -3.03 -12.34 -5.03
CA ASN A 71 -3.02 -10.91 -4.72
C ASN A 71 -1.67 -10.35 -5.15
N ASN A 72 -1.64 -9.72 -6.33
CA ASN A 72 -0.43 -9.16 -6.92
C ASN A 72 -0.26 -7.65 -6.61
N GLY A 73 -1.11 -7.11 -5.73
CA GLY A 73 -1.07 -5.72 -5.31
C GLY A 73 -2.07 -4.84 -6.03
N TYR A 74 -1.65 -3.66 -6.42
CA TYR A 74 -2.48 -2.65 -7.07
C TYR A 74 -1.70 -1.91 -8.15
N SER A 75 -2.37 -1.51 -9.25
CA SER A 75 -1.83 -0.61 -10.25
C SER A 75 -2.82 0.48 -10.62
N GLY A 76 -2.33 1.61 -11.12
CA GLY A 76 -3.16 2.71 -11.56
C GLY A 76 -2.48 4.06 -11.47
N ASP A 77 -3.25 5.14 -11.38
CA ASP A 77 -2.78 6.49 -11.55
C ASP A 77 -3.02 7.36 -10.31
N LEU A 78 -2.03 8.19 -10.00
CA LEU A 78 -2.09 9.28 -9.05
C LEU A 78 -1.87 10.60 -9.78
N GLU A 79 -2.89 11.45 -9.79
CA GLU A 79 -2.87 12.77 -10.40
C GLU A 79 -2.60 13.83 -9.33
N MET A 80 -1.60 14.66 -9.59
CA MET A 80 -1.14 15.72 -8.71
C MET A 80 -1.10 17.05 -9.46
N ALA A 81 -1.30 18.17 -8.76
CA ALA A 81 -1.15 19.48 -9.37
C ALA A 81 0.29 19.75 -9.84
N LEU A 82 1.28 19.27 -9.09
CA LEU A 82 2.70 19.36 -9.43
C LEU A 82 3.51 18.34 -8.63
N ILE A 83 4.47 17.69 -9.27
CA ILE A 83 5.41 16.79 -8.60
C ILE A 83 6.62 17.59 -8.10
N PRO A 84 6.90 17.65 -6.79
CA PRO A 84 7.96 18.45 -6.23
C PRO A 84 9.36 17.93 -6.60
N SER A 85 10.34 18.84 -6.70
CA SER A 85 11.72 18.51 -7.09
C SER A 85 12.39 17.47 -6.20
N TRP A 86 12.06 17.42 -4.89
CA TRP A 86 12.60 16.40 -3.99
C TRP A 86 12.12 14.99 -4.37
N PHE A 87 10.87 14.85 -4.85
CA PHE A 87 10.34 13.56 -5.31
C PHE A 87 11.09 13.09 -6.55
N ARG A 88 11.34 14.01 -7.50
CA ARG A 88 12.14 13.72 -8.71
C ARG A 88 13.53 13.25 -8.35
N GLN A 89 14.19 13.88 -7.35
CA GLN A 89 15.52 13.48 -6.89
C GLN A 89 15.52 12.16 -6.11
N GLU A 90 14.63 11.98 -5.16
CA GLU A 90 14.68 10.86 -4.21
C GLU A 90 13.99 9.60 -4.74
N ILE A 91 12.95 9.74 -5.54
CA ILE A 91 12.16 8.62 -6.08
C ILE A 91 12.51 8.35 -7.55
N LEU A 92 12.46 9.36 -8.41
CA LEU A 92 12.80 9.20 -9.83
C LEU A 92 14.32 9.19 -10.08
N ASN A 93 15.11 9.47 -9.04
CA ASN A 93 16.57 9.41 -9.07
C ASN A 93 17.21 10.40 -10.06
N GLU A 94 16.54 11.55 -10.31
CA GLU A 94 17.08 12.63 -11.11
C GLU A 94 18.22 13.33 -10.34
N THR A 95 19.25 13.76 -11.05
CA THR A 95 20.46 14.37 -10.47
C THR A 95 20.39 15.89 -10.56
N LEU A 96 20.72 16.56 -9.46
CA LEU A 96 20.89 18.01 -9.45
C LEU A 96 22.35 18.35 -9.85
N ASP A 97 22.54 19.10 -10.94
CA ASP A 97 23.87 19.51 -11.37
C ASP A 97 24.46 20.64 -10.49
N ASP A 98 25.72 21.02 -10.75
CA ASP A 98 26.41 22.09 -10.01
C ASP A 98 25.72 23.45 -10.13
N LYS A 99 24.93 23.65 -11.19
CA LYS A 99 24.17 24.88 -11.46
C LYS A 99 22.74 24.82 -10.92
N LYS A 100 22.40 23.74 -10.19
CA LYS A 100 21.06 23.49 -9.64
C LYS A 100 19.98 23.22 -10.70
N VAL A 101 20.39 22.68 -11.84
CA VAL A 101 19.48 22.16 -12.86
C VAL A 101 19.23 20.68 -12.60
N LEU A 102 17.96 20.28 -12.63
CA LEU A 102 17.56 18.90 -12.48
C LEU A 102 17.75 18.17 -13.80
N VAL A 103 18.50 17.08 -13.78
CA VAL A 103 18.90 16.32 -14.97
C VAL A 103 18.39 14.89 -14.84
N GLU A 104 17.61 14.47 -15.81
CA GLU A 104 17.17 13.10 -15.98
C GLU A 104 18.16 12.34 -16.88
N ASN A 105 18.50 11.10 -16.48
CA ASN A 105 19.32 10.19 -17.26
C ASN A 105 18.55 8.90 -17.55
N ALA A 106 18.65 8.39 -18.76
CA ALA A 106 17.98 7.15 -19.18
C ALA A 106 18.35 5.93 -18.34
N ASN A 107 19.50 5.95 -17.69
CA ASN A 107 19.96 4.86 -16.80
C ASN A 107 19.47 5.01 -15.34
N ASN A 108 18.75 6.07 -15.01
CA ASN A 108 18.21 6.26 -13.68
C ASN A 108 17.06 5.29 -13.44
N ASN A 109 17.22 4.42 -12.46
CA ASN A 109 16.14 3.57 -11.98
C ASN A 109 15.35 4.28 -10.86
N THR A 110 14.04 4.13 -10.85
CA THR A 110 13.20 4.66 -9.77
C THR A 110 13.42 3.86 -8.48
N ASN A 111 13.41 4.58 -7.37
CA ASN A 111 13.49 3.95 -6.04
C ASN A 111 12.09 3.53 -5.57
N PRO A 112 11.95 2.35 -4.93
CA PRO A 112 10.69 1.97 -4.33
C PRO A 112 10.34 2.88 -3.15
N PHE A 113 9.06 3.03 -2.88
CA PHE A 113 8.55 3.90 -1.82
C PHE A 113 7.25 3.39 -1.21
N ALA A 114 6.94 3.85 0.00
CA ALA A 114 5.60 3.73 0.56
C ALA A 114 4.78 4.97 0.20
N LEU A 115 3.54 4.75 -0.25
CA LEU A 115 2.57 5.79 -0.57
C LEU A 115 1.51 5.84 0.54
N LEU A 116 1.39 7.00 1.20
CA LEU A 116 0.38 7.23 2.23
C LEU A 116 -0.58 8.32 1.75
N PHE A 117 -1.86 8.12 1.99
CA PHE A 117 -2.90 9.09 1.65
C PHE A 117 -4.15 8.84 2.48
N GLU A 118 -5.09 9.77 2.44
CA GLU A 118 -6.38 9.57 3.10
C GLU A 118 -7.55 9.99 2.22
N PHE A 119 -8.67 9.36 2.50
CA PHE A 119 -9.98 9.78 2.00
C PHE A 119 -10.80 10.33 3.16
N ASP A 120 -11.53 11.41 2.92
CA ASP A 120 -12.55 11.84 3.86
C ASP A 120 -13.67 10.80 3.96
N GLY A 121 -14.24 10.69 5.13
CA GLY A 121 -15.41 9.87 5.42
C GLY A 121 -16.43 10.66 6.23
N ASP A 122 -17.66 10.18 6.28
CA ASP A 122 -18.74 10.82 7.04
C ASP A 122 -18.53 10.75 8.56
N GLN A 123 -17.72 9.82 9.07
CA GLN A 123 -17.39 9.69 10.49
C GLN A 123 -15.93 10.05 10.77
N ARG A 124 -14.99 9.46 10.02
CA ARG A 124 -13.55 9.65 10.21
C ARG A 124 -12.81 9.42 8.89
N ALA A 125 -11.75 10.20 8.65
CA ALA A 125 -10.93 9.98 7.48
C ALA A 125 -10.27 8.58 7.49
N ILE A 126 -10.27 7.92 6.33
CA ILE A 126 -9.65 6.60 6.14
C ILE A 126 -8.23 6.83 5.61
N ARG A 127 -7.23 6.53 6.43
CA ARG A 127 -5.82 6.62 6.07
C ARG A 127 -5.32 5.31 5.53
N ARG A 128 -4.57 5.38 4.43
CA ARG A 128 -4.01 4.21 3.74
C ARG A 128 -2.52 4.33 3.60
N CYS A 129 -1.86 3.19 3.58
CA CYS A 129 -0.45 3.03 3.28
C CYS A 129 -0.30 1.85 2.32
N LEU A 130 0.31 2.08 1.17
CA LEU A 130 0.77 1.05 0.23
C LEU A 130 2.28 0.93 0.40
N TYR A 131 2.80 -0.27 0.62
CA TYR A 131 4.17 -0.44 1.12
C TYR A 131 5.25 -0.39 0.04
N ASN A 132 5.11 -1.14 -1.01
CA ASN A 132 6.15 -1.33 -2.01
C ASN A 132 5.65 -0.80 -3.35
N CYS A 133 5.65 0.51 -3.49
CA CYS A 133 5.24 1.21 -4.70
C CYS A 133 6.45 1.55 -5.56
N THR A 134 6.27 1.44 -6.87
CA THR A 134 7.12 2.04 -7.91
C THR A 134 6.25 2.92 -8.78
N CYS A 135 6.84 3.88 -9.48
CA CYS A 135 6.09 4.73 -10.41
C CYS A 135 6.87 4.94 -11.70
N THR A 136 6.13 5.27 -12.76
CA THR A 136 6.71 5.80 -14.00
C THR A 136 7.03 7.28 -13.84
N ARG A 137 7.73 7.84 -14.81
CA ARG A 137 7.95 9.28 -14.94
C ARG A 137 6.62 9.95 -15.32
N PRO A 138 6.33 11.16 -14.80
CA PRO A 138 5.15 11.91 -15.20
C PRO A 138 5.25 12.34 -16.67
N SER A 139 4.10 12.45 -17.34
CA SER A 139 4.02 13.09 -18.66
C SER A 139 4.36 14.59 -18.55
N ILE A 140 4.80 15.17 -19.68
CA ILE A 140 5.06 16.61 -19.77
C ILE A 140 4.00 17.18 -20.70
N GLU A 141 3.03 17.87 -20.12
CA GLU A 141 1.89 18.42 -20.83
C GLU A 141 1.65 19.87 -20.37
N SER A 142 1.26 20.74 -21.30
CA SER A 142 0.84 22.10 -21.00
C SER A 142 0.00 22.64 -22.15
N GLU A 143 -1.01 23.41 -21.83
CA GLU A 143 -1.87 24.07 -22.82
C GLU A 143 -1.74 25.60 -22.75
N THR A 144 -2.04 26.26 -23.86
CA THR A 144 -2.04 27.73 -23.91
C THR A 144 -3.26 28.28 -23.17
N THR A 145 -3.01 29.28 -22.32
CA THR A 145 -4.08 30.00 -21.63
C THR A 145 -4.98 30.75 -22.63
N GLU A 146 -6.28 30.52 -22.57
CA GLU A 146 -7.28 31.28 -23.28
C GLU A 146 -7.88 32.37 -22.38
N GLU A 147 -9.21 32.48 -22.29
CA GLU A 147 -9.90 33.46 -21.42
C GLU A 147 -9.81 33.10 -19.93
N THR A 148 -9.71 31.81 -19.63
CA THR A 148 -9.63 31.28 -18.26
C THR A 148 -8.33 30.49 -18.08
N ILE A 149 -7.66 30.64 -16.92
CA ILE A 149 -6.49 29.83 -16.58
C ILE A 149 -6.97 28.49 -16.06
N GLU A 150 -6.64 27.42 -16.79
CA GLU A 150 -6.83 26.04 -16.35
C GLU A 150 -5.46 25.45 -16.00
N PRO A 151 -5.18 25.21 -14.70
CA PRO A 151 -3.92 24.62 -14.28
C PRO A 151 -3.78 23.19 -14.83
N GLY A 152 -2.66 22.89 -15.46
CA GLY A 152 -2.30 21.52 -15.83
C GLY A 152 -2.00 20.66 -14.59
N THR A 153 -2.09 19.34 -14.74
CA THR A 153 -1.76 18.35 -13.70
C THR A 153 -0.67 17.40 -14.20
N GLU A 154 0.00 16.73 -13.27
CA GLU A 154 1.00 15.70 -13.56
C GLU A 154 0.49 14.35 -13.04
N THR A 155 0.52 13.32 -13.88
CA THR A 155 0.05 11.98 -13.53
C THR A 155 1.22 11.02 -13.38
N LEU A 156 1.24 10.30 -12.26
CA LEU A 156 2.16 9.21 -11.98
C LEU A 156 1.42 7.88 -12.11
N SER A 157 1.82 7.02 -13.03
CA SER A 157 1.35 5.64 -13.03
C SER A 157 2.12 4.85 -11.96
N ILE A 158 1.37 4.31 -10.99
CA ILE A 158 1.89 3.64 -9.80
C ILE A 158 1.60 2.16 -9.88
N THR A 159 2.59 1.35 -9.55
CA THR A 159 2.44 -0.08 -9.30
C THR A 159 2.84 -0.38 -7.87
N ASN A 160 1.94 -0.98 -7.12
CA ASN A 160 2.19 -1.47 -5.77
C ASN A 160 2.28 -2.99 -5.80
N SER A 161 3.46 -3.53 -5.59
CA SER A 161 3.71 -4.98 -5.56
C SER A 161 3.80 -5.50 -4.12
N PRO A 162 3.43 -6.75 -3.85
CA PRO A 162 3.67 -7.36 -2.56
C PRO A 162 5.17 -7.30 -2.18
N ARG A 163 5.46 -7.03 -0.91
CA ARG A 163 6.81 -7.20 -0.35
C ARG A 163 7.13 -8.69 -0.22
N SER A 164 8.40 -9.06 -0.02
CA SER A 164 8.81 -10.46 0.17
C SER A 164 8.18 -11.12 1.41
N ASP A 165 7.77 -10.32 2.40
CA ASP A 165 7.02 -10.76 3.60
C ASP A 165 5.50 -10.79 3.39
N GLY A 166 5.02 -10.57 2.16
CA GLY A 166 3.61 -10.61 1.79
C GLY A 166 2.82 -9.34 2.08
N LEU A 167 3.42 -8.30 2.68
CA LEU A 167 2.70 -7.05 2.94
C LEU A 167 2.44 -6.26 1.65
N VAL A 168 1.18 -5.84 1.46
CA VAL A 168 0.74 -5.02 0.33
C VAL A 168 0.29 -3.65 0.79
N LYS A 169 -0.68 -3.59 1.71
CA LYS A 169 -1.25 -2.34 2.21
C LYS A 169 -1.69 -2.43 3.66
N ALA A 170 -1.81 -1.26 4.30
CA ALA A 170 -2.54 -1.08 5.55
C ALA A 170 -3.55 0.06 5.43
N GLN A 171 -4.61 0.01 6.21
CA GLN A 171 -5.55 1.11 6.33
C GLN A 171 -6.08 1.22 7.76
N THR A 172 -6.44 2.44 8.15
CA THR A 172 -7.10 2.68 9.44
C THR A 172 -8.58 2.31 9.38
N GLY A 173 -9.08 1.75 10.47
CA GLY A 173 -10.51 1.49 10.68
C GLY A 173 -11.10 2.36 11.78
N PRO A 174 -12.40 2.18 12.10
CA PRO A 174 -13.08 2.96 13.13
C PRO A 174 -12.43 2.79 14.51
N ASP A 175 -11.94 1.59 14.83
CA ASP A 175 -11.36 1.26 16.13
C ASP A 175 -9.83 1.37 16.18
N THR A 176 -9.21 1.92 15.14
CA THR A 176 -7.76 2.18 15.14
C THR A 176 -7.40 3.07 16.33
N ALA A 177 -6.44 2.62 17.16
CA ALA A 177 -5.96 3.34 18.34
C ALA A 177 -5.56 4.78 17.99
N ALA A 178 -5.92 5.74 18.84
CA ALA A 178 -5.68 7.16 18.60
C ALA A 178 -4.20 7.47 18.34
N ALA A 179 -3.29 6.89 19.10
CA ALA A 179 -1.85 7.09 18.92
C ALA A 179 -1.36 6.63 17.54
N THR A 180 -1.82 5.48 17.04
CA THR A 180 -1.51 4.96 15.70
C THR A 180 -2.09 5.87 14.62
N TYR A 181 -3.33 6.31 14.80
CA TYR A 181 -3.98 7.20 13.87
C TYR A 181 -3.26 8.55 13.78
N GLU A 182 -2.98 9.21 14.89
CA GLU A 182 -2.29 10.51 14.93
C GLU A 182 -0.85 10.43 14.44
N GLY A 183 -0.19 9.28 14.65
CA GLY A 183 1.17 9.01 14.20
C GLY A 183 1.31 8.60 12.73
N TRP A 184 0.20 8.42 11.99
CA TRP A 184 0.20 7.78 10.66
C TRP A 184 1.16 8.38 9.64
N TYR A 185 1.31 9.70 9.65
CA TYR A 185 2.20 10.42 8.71
C TYR A 185 3.58 10.75 9.30
N LYS A 186 3.85 10.37 10.55
CA LYS A 186 5.17 10.57 11.16
C LYS A 186 6.15 9.46 10.76
N ASN A 187 5.66 8.24 10.67
CA ASN A 187 6.42 7.07 10.23
C ASN A 187 5.50 6.15 9.44
N VAL A 188 6.09 5.37 8.51
CA VAL A 188 5.34 4.32 7.82
C VAL A 188 4.92 3.27 8.86
N TYR A 189 3.62 2.97 8.90
CA TYR A 189 3.08 1.99 9.84
C TYR A 189 3.62 0.60 9.54
N THR A 190 4.22 -0.04 10.53
CA THR A 190 4.66 -1.44 10.44
C THR A 190 3.72 -2.29 11.29
N PRO A 191 2.96 -3.22 10.69
CA PRO A 191 2.05 -4.07 11.43
C PRO A 191 2.81 -5.05 12.33
N VAL A 192 2.34 -5.23 13.55
CA VAL A 192 2.73 -6.34 14.41
C VAL A 192 1.65 -7.41 14.24
N ILE A 193 1.94 -8.42 13.41
CA ILE A 193 1.05 -9.54 13.20
C ILE A 193 1.41 -10.58 14.26
N SER A 194 0.58 -10.72 15.30
CA SER A 194 0.68 -11.87 16.19
C SER A 194 0.18 -13.09 15.41
N GLU A 195 0.96 -14.15 15.36
CA GLU A 195 0.47 -15.42 14.82
C GLU A 195 -0.82 -15.79 15.56
N PRO A 196 -1.87 -16.28 14.85
CA PRO A 196 -3.04 -16.80 15.53
C PRO A 196 -2.55 -17.89 16.49
N ALA A 197 -2.94 -17.81 17.77
CA ALA A 197 -2.64 -18.88 18.71
C ALA A 197 -3.13 -20.20 18.08
N GLU A 198 -2.21 -21.13 17.85
CA GLU A 198 -2.58 -22.47 17.39
C GLU A 198 -3.68 -22.97 18.31
N LEU A 199 -4.83 -23.32 17.71
CA LEU A 199 -5.89 -24.01 18.41
C LEU A 199 -5.27 -25.32 18.91
N SER A 200 -4.92 -25.36 20.17
CA SER A 200 -4.49 -26.60 20.80
C SER A 200 -5.59 -27.62 20.60
N GLU A 201 -5.37 -28.59 19.74
CA GLU A 201 -6.23 -29.76 19.63
C GLU A 201 -6.24 -30.42 21.02
N GLU A 202 -7.37 -30.38 21.70
CA GLU A 202 -7.58 -31.21 22.88
C GLU A 202 -7.42 -32.68 22.47
N PRO A 203 -6.56 -33.46 23.12
CA PRO A 203 -6.46 -34.88 22.84
C PRO A 203 -7.79 -35.52 23.21
N GLY A 204 -8.52 -35.97 22.16
CA GLY A 204 -9.79 -36.67 22.30
C GLY A 204 -9.70 -37.81 23.33
N ALA A 205 -10.53 -37.71 24.35
CA ALA A 205 -10.70 -38.75 25.36
C ALA A 205 -11.11 -40.09 24.70
N ALA A 206 -10.19 -41.04 24.73
CA ALA A 206 -10.49 -42.41 24.35
C ALA A 206 -11.61 -42.97 25.23
N GLN A 207 -12.75 -43.23 24.63
CA GLN A 207 -13.82 -44.00 25.29
C GLN A 207 -13.39 -45.47 25.36
N GLU A 208 -13.07 -45.86 26.57
CA GLU A 208 -12.84 -47.24 26.95
C GLU A 208 -14.19 -47.97 26.97
N THR A 209 -14.48 -48.77 25.96
CA THR A 209 -15.64 -49.67 25.97
C THR A 209 -15.27 -50.93 26.76
N ALA A 210 -15.70 -50.97 28.04
CA ALA A 210 -15.66 -52.19 28.81
C ALA A 210 -16.62 -53.24 28.26
N ALA A 211 -16.08 -54.32 27.70
CA ALA A 211 -16.83 -55.51 27.36
C ALA A 211 -17.04 -56.34 28.63
N THR A 212 -18.26 -56.34 29.16
CA THR A 212 -18.66 -57.27 30.21
C THR A 212 -19.18 -58.56 29.55
N GLY A 213 -18.42 -59.62 29.64
CA GLY A 213 -18.88 -60.95 29.33
C GLY A 213 -19.64 -61.54 30.52
N ALA A 214 -20.69 -62.25 30.26
CA ALA A 214 -21.23 -63.26 31.17
C ALA A 214 -22.11 -64.28 30.42
N ASN A 215 -21.74 -65.53 30.55
CA ASN A 215 -22.48 -66.75 30.41
C ASN A 215 -23.07 -67.14 29.03
#